data_ceaccf236a21fa207df3f5597ecf5e63
#
_entry.id   ceaccf236a21fa207df3f5597ecf5e63
#
_cell.length_a   1.000
_cell.length_b   1.000
_cell.length_c   1.000
_cell.angle_alpha   90.00
_cell.angle_beta   90.00
_cell.angle_gamma   90.00
#
_symmetry.space_group_name_H-M   'P 1'
#
loop_
_entity.id
_entity.type
_entity.pdbx_description
1 polymer ?
#
loop_
_entity_poly.entity_id
_entity_poly.type
_entity_poly.pdbx_seq_one_letter_code
_entity_poly.pdbx_strand_id
1 'polypeptide(L)'
;YTTADAETLLASGAFDESMAPVDGDIVAVLYGIDASTVEECVSYLATNTSVSADELTILVLTDGQAAQAALEACQARVESQIAVCESYAPAAVPRLESAVIRQADNTVLLAVGAPEVLPGAVDALHA
;
A
#
# COMPACT_ATOMS: atom_id res chain seq x y z
N TYR A 1 -1.93 8.54 9.63
CA TYR A 1 -1.02 8.73 8.49
C TYR A 1 -1.49 9.88 7.62
N THR A 2 -0.58 10.50 6.91
CA THR A 2 -0.88 11.61 5.99
C THR A 2 -0.34 11.29 4.61
N THR A 3 -0.86 11.98 3.60
CA THR A 3 -0.35 11.81 2.24
C THR A 3 1.12 12.22 2.10
N ALA A 4 1.61 13.11 2.96
CA ALA A 4 3.03 13.50 2.99
C ALA A 4 3.94 12.36 3.47
N ASP A 5 3.43 11.42 4.25
CA ASP A 5 4.20 10.26 4.71
C ASP A 5 4.65 9.38 3.54
N ALA A 6 3.91 9.41 2.42
CA ALA A 6 4.29 8.66 1.23
C ALA A 6 5.66 9.08 0.68
N GLU A 7 5.94 10.39 0.65
CA GLU A 7 7.23 10.88 0.18
C GLU A 7 8.37 10.42 1.08
N THR A 8 8.13 10.42 2.38
CA THR A 8 9.10 9.94 3.37
C THR A 8 9.42 8.45 3.14
N LEU A 9 8.39 7.64 2.91
CA LEU A 9 8.57 6.22 2.66
C LEU A 9 9.25 5.95 1.31
N LEU A 10 8.90 6.71 0.27
CA LEU A 10 9.58 6.58 -1.03
C LEU A 10 11.07 6.88 -0.93
N ALA A 11 11.45 7.80 -0.06
CA ALA A 11 12.86 8.16 0.17
C ALA A 11 13.59 7.20 1.11
N SER A 12 12.90 6.26 1.75
CA SER A 12 13.48 5.37 2.75
C SER A 12 14.43 4.31 2.20
N GLY A 13 14.36 4.04 0.88
CA GLY A 13 15.10 2.95 0.26
C GLY A 13 14.38 1.60 0.32
N ALA A 14 13.12 1.58 0.77
CA ALA A 14 12.34 0.34 0.86
C ALA A 14 11.85 -0.16 -0.51
N PHE A 15 11.84 0.69 -1.52
CA PHE A 15 11.33 0.36 -2.85
C PHE A 15 12.48 0.34 -3.86
N ASP A 16 12.76 -0.83 -4.42
CA ASP A 16 13.89 -1.03 -5.34
C ASP A 16 13.57 -0.60 -6.77
N GLU A 17 12.30 -0.72 -7.15
CA GLU A 17 11.84 -0.42 -8.50
C GLU A 17 11.27 0.98 -8.59
N SER A 18 11.24 1.52 -9.79
CA SER A 18 10.54 2.79 -10.04
C SER A 18 9.07 2.64 -9.73
N MET A 19 8.50 3.62 -9.02
CA MET A 19 7.11 3.64 -8.62
C MET A 19 6.40 4.78 -9.36
N ALA A 20 5.20 4.51 -9.88
CA ALA A 20 4.38 5.50 -10.57
C ALA A 20 3.12 5.82 -9.78
N PRO A 21 2.70 7.10 -9.72
CA PRO A 21 1.47 7.47 -9.02
C PRO A 21 0.23 6.92 -9.73
N VAL A 22 -0.80 6.62 -8.94
CA VAL A 22 -2.09 6.09 -9.41
C VAL A 22 -3.20 6.99 -8.92
N ASP A 23 -4.17 7.31 -9.78
CA ASP A 23 -5.31 8.14 -9.41
C ASP A 23 -6.19 7.46 -8.36
N GLY A 24 -6.77 8.25 -7.45
CA GLY A 24 -7.64 7.75 -6.39
C GLY A 24 -8.84 6.96 -6.89
N ASP A 25 -9.42 7.34 -8.02
CA ASP A 25 -10.54 6.60 -8.62
C ASP A 25 -10.13 5.19 -9.02
N ILE A 26 -8.91 5.05 -9.54
CA ILE A 26 -8.37 3.74 -9.91
C ILE A 26 -8.09 2.90 -8.66
N VAL A 27 -7.56 3.55 -7.62
CA VAL A 27 -7.28 2.89 -6.33
C VAL A 27 -8.56 2.31 -5.74
N ALA A 28 -9.64 3.08 -5.74
CA ALA A 28 -10.93 2.62 -5.21
C ALA A 28 -11.42 1.36 -5.94
N VAL A 29 -11.25 1.31 -7.25
CA VAL A 29 -11.60 0.12 -8.06
C VAL A 29 -10.69 -1.06 -7.75
N LEU A 30 -9.37 -0.83 -7.72
CA LEU A 30 -8.39 -1.89 -7.46
C LEU A 30 -8.58 -2.55 -6.10
N TYR A 31 -8.94 -1.75 -5.10
CA TYR A 31 -9.09 -2.23 -3.72
C TYR A 31 -10.52 -2.63 -3.38
N GLY A 32 -11.48 -2.32 -4.25
CA GLY A 32 -12.90 -2.59 -3.98
C GLY A 32 -13.46 -1.73 -2.84
N ILE A 33 -13.00 -0.48 -2.74
CA ILE A 33 -13.42 0.47 -1.71
C ILE A 33 -14.46 1.42 -2.30
N ASP A 34 -15.43 1.84 -1.47
CA ASP A 34 -16.39 2.86 -1.85
C ASP A 34 -15.67 4.22 -1.93
N ALA A 35 -15.57 4.77 -3.14
CA ALA A 35 -14.86 6.04 -3.37
C ALA A 35 -15.43 7.20 -2.56
N SER A 36 -16.73 7.16 -2.21
CA SER A 36 -17.37 8.21 -1.41
C SER A 36 -16.84 8.27 0.03
N THR A 37 -16.18 7.21 0.50
CA THR A 37 -15.60 7.16 1.84
C THR A 37 -14.15 7.66 1.88
N VAL A 38 -13.55 7.92 0.73
CA VAL A 38 -12.14 8.35 0.64
C VAL A 38 -12.08 9.87 0.56
N GLU A 39 -11.48 10.50 1.56
CA GLU A 39 -11.28 11.95 1.58
C GLU A 39 -10.00 12.35 0.87
N GLU A 40 -8.92 11.59 1.11
CA GLU A 40 -7.63 11.80 0.44
C GLU A 40 -7.02 10.44 0.14
N CYS A 41 -6.25 10.38 -0.94
CA CYS A 41 -5.56 9.16 -1.33
C CYS A 41 -4.27 9.50 -2.04
N VAL A 42 -3.21 8.77 -1.69
CA VAL A 42 -1.99 8.75 -2.48
C VAL A 42 -1.62 7.29 -2.69
N SER A 43 -1.27 6.93 -3.93
CA SER A 43 -0.91 5.56 -4.26
C SER A 43 0.18 5.53 -5.31
N TYR A 44 1.10 4.60 -5.15
CA TYR A 44 2.19 4.35 -6.08
C TYR A 44 2.29 2.86 -6.33
N LEU A 45 2.46 2.47 -7.59
CA LEU A 45 2.64 1.07 -7.99
C LEU A 45 3.95 0.93 -8.75
N ALA A 46 4.60 -0.22 -8.59
CA ALA A 46 5.79 -0.55 -9.36
C ALA A 46 5.48 -0.52 -10.86
N THR A 47 6.36 0.11 -11.64
CA THR A 47 6.17 0.22 -13.09
C THR A 47 6.51 -1.06 -13.82
N ASN A 48 7.42 -1.88 -13.26
CA ASN A 48 7.80 -3.16 -13.86
C ASN A 48 7.10 -4.32 -13.13
N THR A 49 5.85 -4.57 -13.52
CA THR A 49 4.99 -5.57 -12.87
C THR A 49 5.40 -7.01 -13.18
N SER A 50 6.31 -7.23 -14.13
CA SER A 50 6.81 -8.58 -14.43
C SER A 50 7.81 -9.08 -13.38
N VAL A 51 8.39 -8.20 -12.57
CA VAL A 51 9.39 -8.55 -11.56
C VAL A 51 9.06 -8.03 -10.17
N SER A 52 8.12 -7.10 -10.04
CA SER A 52 7.82 -6.46 -8.76
C SER A 52 6.33 -6.21 -8.58
N ALA A 53 5.87 -6.35 -7.35
CA ALA A 53 4.54 -5.96 -6.92
C ALA A 53 4.62 -4.90 -5.81
N ASP A 54 5.72 -4.15 -5.73
CA ASP A 54 5.87 -3.08 -4.77
C ASP A 54 4.73 -2.07 -4.91
N GLU A 55 4.18 -1.66 -3.79
CA GLU A 55 3.00 -0.81 -3.74
C GLU A 55 3.05 0.03 -2.47
N LEU A 56 2.63 1.29 -2.58
CA LEU A 56 2.51 2.18 -1.43
C LEU A 56 1.21 2.95 -1.58
N THR A 57 0.31 2.80 -0.62
CA THR A 57 -0.98 3.49 -0.63
C THR A 57 -1.29 4.02 0.77
N ILE A 58 -1.68 5.28 0.83
CA ILE A 58 -2.18 5.91 2.06
C ILE A 58 -3.57 6.45 1.75
N LEU A 59 -4.54 6.05 2.57
CA LEU A 59 -5.94 6.44 2.44
C LEU A 59 -6.35 7.23 3.68
N VAL A 60 -6.98 8.38 3.47
CA VAL A 60 -7.66 9.12 4.52
C VAL A 60 -9.16 8.96 4.28
N LEU A 61 -9.86 8.35 5.23
CA LEU A 61 -11.27 7.99 5.09
C LEU A 61 -12.14 8.96 5.89
N THR A 62 -13.45 8.86 5.69
CA THR A 62 -14.43 9.75 6.35
C THR A 62 -14.55 9.49 7.84
N ASP A 63 -14.32 8.27 8.30
CA ASP A 63 -14.39 7.89 9.71
C ASP A 63 -13.62 6.58 9.97
N GLY A 64 -13.57 6.15 11.24
CA GLY A 64 -12.87 4.94 11.64
C GLY A 64 -13.51 3.66 11.12
N GLN A 65 -14.82 3.64 10.88
CA GLN A 65 -15.51 2.49 10.33
C GLN A 65 -15.14 2.28 8.86
N ALA A 66 -15.08 3.37 8.10
CA ALA A 66 -14.61 3.33 6.71
C ALA A 66 -13.14 2.89 6.65
N ALA A 67 -12.32 3.33 7.60
CA ALA A 67 -10.92 2.92 7.70
C ALA A 67 -10.80 1.41 7.99
N GLN A 68 -11.64 0.86 8.85
CA GLN A 68 -11.65 -0.58 9.13
C GLN A 68 -11.97 -1.38 7.87
N ALA A 69 -12.97 -0.94 7.10
CA ALA A 69 -13.31 -1.58 5.83
C ALA A 69 -12.16 -1.49 4.82
N ALA A 70 -11.48 -0.33 4.77
CA ALA A 70 -10.31 -0.14 3.90
C ALA A 70 -9.14 -1.03 4.31
N LEU A 71 -8.94 -1.23 5.62
CA LEU A 71 -7.90 -2.13 6.13
C LEU A 71 -8.14 -3.56 5.63
N GLU A 72 -9.37 -4.03 5.71
CA GLU A 72 -9.75 -5.36 5.21
C GLU A 72 -9.55 -5.46 3.70
N ALA A 73 -9.88 -4.40 2.98
CA ALA A 73 -9.68 -4.34 1.53
C ALA A 73 -8.19 -4.41 1.17
N CYS A 74 -7.33 -3.76 1.93
CA CYS A 74 -5.88 -3.84 1.73
C CYS A 74 -5.35 -5.26 1.96
N GLN A 75 -5.85 -5.93 2.99
CA GLN A 75 -5.48 -7.31 3.28
C GLN A 75 -5.88 -8.23 2.12
N ALA A 76 -7.11 -8.08 1.62
CA ALA A 76 -7.61 -8.85 0.48
C ALA A 76 -6.79 -8.58 -0.79
N ARG A 77 -6.39 -7.33 -1.00
CA ARG A 77 -5.55 -6.97 -2.15
C ARG A 77 -4.20 -7.70 -2.10
N VAL A 78 -3.55 -7.71 -0.96
CA VAL A 78 -2.26 -8.40 -0.80
C VAL A 78 -2.41 -9.90 -1.07
N GLU A 79 -3.45 -10.53 -0.52
CA GLU A 79 -3.71 -11.96 -0.77
C GLU A 79 -3.93 -12.24 -2.25
N SER A 80 -4.67 -11.38 -2.93
CA SER A 80 -4.93 -11.48 -4.37
C SER A 80 -3.64 -11.35 -5.17
N GLN A 81 -2.78 -10.40 -4.80
CA GLN A 81 -1.50 -10.18 -5.46
C GLN A 81 -0.54 -11.35 -5.24
N ILE A 82 -0.54 -11.95 -4.06
CA ILE A 82 0.26 -13.15 -3.79
C ILE A 82 -0.16 -14.27 -4.76
N ALA A 83 -1.45 -14.51 -4.90
CA ALA A 83 -1.97 -15.56 -5.79
C ALA A 83 -1.56 -15.33 -7.25
N VAL A 84 -1.59 -14.08 -7.70
CA VAL A 84 -1.17 -13.71 -9.05
C VAL A 84 0.35 -13.88 -9.21
N CYS A 85 1.13 -13.37 -8.26
CA CYS A 85 2.59 -13.36 -8.34
C CYS A 85 3.21 -14.75 -8.22
N GLU A 86 2.54 -15.70 -7.61
CA GLU A 86 3.02 -17.09 -7.57
C GLU A 86 3.28 -17.64 -8.98
N SER A 87 2.51 -17.20 -9.97
CA SER A 87 2.66 -17.62 -11.36
C SER A 87 3.51 -16.67 -12.19
N TYR A 88 3.39 -15.34 -11.96
CA TYR A 88 4.00 -14.32 -12.81
C TYR A 88 5.35 -13.81 -12.31
N ALA A 89 5.46 -13.60 -11.01
CA ALA A 89 6.63 -12.98 -10.41
C ALA A 89 6.88 -13.60 -9.03
N PRO A 90 7.32 -14.87 -8.99
CA PRO A 90 7.51 -15.57 -7.70
C PRO A 90 8.47 -14.83 -6.76
N ALA A 91 9.40 -14.06 -7.28
CA ALA A 91 10.36 -13.30 -6.48
C ALA A 91 9.68 -12.18 -5.68
N ALA A 92 8.49 -11.72 -6.10
CA ALA A 92 7.74 -10.69 -5.39
C ALA A 92 6.94 -11.24 -4.20
N VAL A 93 6.70 -12.54 -4.15
CA VAL A 93 5.87 -13.16 -3.10
C VAL A 93 6.39 -12.91 -1.68
N PRO A 94 7.70 -13.08 -1.39
CA PRO A 94 8.20 -12.80 -0.02
C PRO A 94 7.96 -11.35 0.42
N ARG A 95 8.06 -10.39 -0.49
CA ARG A 95 7.80 -8.98 -0.17
C ARG A 95 6.32 -8.75 0.11
N LEU A 96 5.43 -9.39 -0.65
CA LEU A 96 4.00 -9.34 -0.42
C LEU A 96 3.60 -9.98 0.91
N GLU A 97 4.22 -11.11 1.25
CA GLU A 97 3.97 -11.78 2.53
C GLU A 97 4.40 -10.94 3.73
N SER A 98 5.34 -10.02 3.51
CA SER A 98 5.85 -9.11 4.53
C SER A 98 5.22 -7.72 4.42
N ALA A 99 4.13 -7.56 3.68
CA ALA A 99 3.44 -6.28 3.51
C ALA A 99 3.10 -5.65 4.86
N VAL A 100 3.29 -4.34 4.95
CA VAL A 100 2.90 -3.57 6.14
C VAL A 100 1.53 -2.96 5.87
N ILE A 101 0.54 -3.34 6.66
CA ILE A 101 -0.82 -2.81 6.56
C ILE A 101 -1.20 -2.32 7.95
N ARG A 102 -1.47 -1.03 8.08
CA ARG A 102 -1.78 -0.41 9.38
C ARG A 102 -2.91 0.58 9.28
N GLN A 103 -3.67 0.65 10.35
CA GLN A 103 -4.72 1.64 10.53
C GLN A 103 -4.37 2.54 11.72
N ALA A 104 -4.54 3.85 11.53
CA ALA A 104 -4.42 4.83 12.62
C ALA A 104 -5.58 5.82 12.46
N ASP A 105 -6.50 5.83 13.42
CA ASP A 105 -7.74 6.63 13.38
C ASP A 105 -8.53 6.36 12.08
N ASN A 106 -8.71 7.39 11.25
CA ASN A 106 -9.42 7.28 9.99
C ASN A 106 -8.47 7.15 8.78
N THR A 107 -7.25 6.65 9.00
CA THR A 107 -6.27 6.48 7.93
C THR A 107 -5.79 5.04 7.85
N VAL A 108 -5.43 4.62 6.64
CA VAL A 108 -4.89 3.27 6.39
C VAL A 108 -3.66 3.38 5.51
N LEU A 109 -2.63 2.62 5.86
CA LEU A 109 -1.39 2.50 5.11
C LEU A 109 -1.23 1.08 4.61
N LEU A 110 -0.95 0.92 3.33
CA LEU A 110 -0.48 -0.34 2.75
C LEU A 110 0.88 -0.08 2.10
N ALA A 111 1.87 -0.89 2.46
CA ALA A 111 3.19 -0.79 1.85
C ALA A 111 3.74 -2.18 1.58
N VAL A 112 4.20 -2.41 0.34
CA VAL A 112 4.87 -3.62 -0.10
C VAL A 112 6.23 -3.21 -0.64
N GLY A 113 7.29 -3.64 0.02
CA GLY A 113 8.66 -3.25 -0.33
C GLY A 113 9.67 -4.14 0.37
N ALA A 114 10.88 -3.63 0.60
CA ALA A 114 11.95 -4.38 1.25
C ALA A 114 11.58 -4.77 2.69
N PRO A 115 11.49 -6.07 3.00
CA PRO A 115 11.07 -6.51 4.33
C PRO A 115 12.01 -6.07 5.46
N GLU A 116 13.28 -5.87 5.15
CA GLU A 116 14.29 -5.46 6.13
C GLU A 116 14.27 -3.97 6.43
N VAL A 117 13.67 -3.15 5.57
CA VAL A 117 13.66 -1.68 5.70
C VAL A 117 12.27 -1.16 6.08
N LEU A 118 11.24 -1.72 5.47
CA LEU A 118 9.90 -1.14 5.48
C LEU A 118 9.24 -1.03 6.87
N PRO A 119 9.27 -2.07 7.71
CA PRO A 119 8.64 -1.95 9.03
C PRO A 119 9.25 -0.83 9.89
N GLY A 120 10.57 -0.71 9.88
CA GLY A 120 11.26 0.35 10.61
C GLY A 120 10.95 1.74 10.06
N ALA A 121 10.86 1.86 8.73
CA ALA A 121 10.53 3.13 8.09
C ALA A 121 9.10 3.57 8.44
N VAL A 122 8.14 2.64 8.48
CA VAL A 122 6.76 2.95 8.87
C VAL A 122 6.68 3.32 10.35
N ASP A 123 7.39 2.61 11.21
CA ASP A 123 7.42 2.92 12.65
C ASP A 123 8.01 4.31 12.91
N ALA A 124 8.96 4.75 12.09
CA ALA A 124 9.60 6.05 12.23
C ALA A 124 8.70 7.23 11.84
N LEU A 125 7.61 7.00 11.10
CA LEU A 125 6.69 8.08 10.67
C LEU A 125 6.05 8.82 11.85
N HIS A 126 5.93 8.18 13.00
CA HIS A 126 5.28 8.72 14.17
C HIS A 126 6.18 8.71 15.42
N ALA A 127 7.47 8.70 15.16
CA ALA A 127 8.46 8.73 16.23
C ALA A 127 8.65 10.12 16.80
#